data_f083ba0ca105c797c991b3f5d0c5cdc2
#
_entry.id   f083ba0ca105c797c991b3f5d0c5cdc2
#
_cell.length_a   1.000
_cell.length_b   1.000
_cell.length_c   1.000
_cell.angle_alpha   90.00
_cell.angle_beta   90.00
_cell.angle_gamma   90.00
#
_symmetry.space_group_name_H-M   'P 1'
#
loop_
_entity.id
_entity.type
_entity.pdbx_description
1 polymer ?
#
loop_
_entity_poly.entity_id
_entity_poly.type
_entity_poly.pdbx_seq_one_letter_code
_entity_poly.pdbx_strand_id
1 'polypeptide(L)'
;MTVIEKNNGPKVAYEVTGNKITFGDDEITLNLAKYERDEEVQIDVCTDDDKILIAGPSKYFVANVIIPARAYNEAGEAIEFSMEGVTLVLWALIDIYTEA
;
A
#
# COMPACT_ATOMS: atom_id res chain seq x y z
N MET A 1 3.13 11.29 -1.77
CA MET A 1 2.79 10.13 -0.93
C MET A 1 3.34 10.33 0.47
N THR A 2 2.53 10.06 1.46
CA THR A 2 2.93 10.14 2.86
C THR A 2 3.24 8.74 3.36
N VAL A 3 4.39 8.56 4.01
CA VAL A 3 4.79 7.27 4.57
C VAL A 3 4.74 7.35 6.08
N ILE A 4 4.02 6.42 6.70
CA ILE A 4 3.89 6.33 8.15
C ILE A 4 4.43 4.98 8.60
N GLU A 5 5.42 4.99 9.48
CA GLU A 5 5.91 3.76 10.10
C GLU A 5 5.13 3.53 11.38
N LYS A 6 4.34 2.47 11.40
CA LYS A 6 3.40 2.19 12.48
C LYS A 6 4.09 1.81 13.77
N ASN A 7 5.22 1.14 13.68
CA ASN A 7 5.99 0.68 14.83
C ASN A 7 7.47 0.56 14.44
N ASN A 8 8.33 0.37 15.43
CA ASN A 8 9.76 0.22 15.20
C ASN A 8 10.08 -1.19 14.71
N GLY A 9 11.11 -1.28 13.88
CA GLY A 9 11.60 -2.55 13.37
C GLY A 9 11.78 -2.53 11.87
N PRO A 10 12.28 -3.62 11.29
CA PRO A 10 12.49 -3.69 9.85
C PRO A 10 11.17 -3.63 9.10
N LYS A 11 11.17 -2.98 7.95
CA LYS A 11 9.99 -2.82 7.11
C LYS A 11 10.21 -3.51 5.76
N VAL A 12 9.11 -3.85 5.09
CA VAL A 12 9.19 -4.41 3.75
C VAL A 12 9.78 -3.37 2.79
N ALA A 13 10.61 -3.83 1.87
CA ALA A 13 11.12 -2.96 0.82
C ALA A 13 9.98 -2.60 -0.13
N TYR A 14 9.99 -1.38 -0.64
CA TYR A 14 9.01 -0.96 -1.62
C TYR A 14 9.65 0.02 -2.61
N GLU A 15 9.05 0.08 -3.79
CA GLU A 15 9.47 1.01 -4.83
C GLU A 15 8.24 1.61 -5.49
N VAL A 16 8.29 2.91 -5.76
CA VAL A 16 7.21 3.63 -6.42
C VAL A 16 7.63 4.00 -7.83
N THR A 17 6.83 3.64 -8.81
CA THR A 17 7.06 4.00 -10.21
C THR A 17 5.74 4.46 -10.82
N GLY A 18 5.64 5.77 -11.11
CA GLY A 18 4.38 6.35 -11.58
C GLY A 18 3.28 6.14 -10.54
N ASN A 19 2.19 5.51 -10.91
CA ASN A 19 1.06 5.24 -10.02
C ASN A 19 1.11 3.82 -9.44
N LYS A 20 2.26 3.18 -9.47
CA LYS A 20 2.42 1.80 -9.01
C LYS A 20 3.34 1.72 -7.81
N ILE A 21 3.03 0.83 -6.89
CA ILE A 21 3.92 0.46 -5.79
C ILE A 21 4.22 -1.02 -5.91
N THR A 22 5.50 -1.35 -5.85
CA THR A 22 5.98 -2.73 -5.83
C THR A 22 6.54 -3.01 -4.44
N PHE A 23 6.11 -4.10 -3.82
CA PHE A 23 6.56 -4.52 -2.51
C PHE A 23 7.44 -5.76 -2.60
N GLY A 24 8.40 -5.84 -1.68
CA GLY A 24 9.34 -6.94 -1.65
C GLY A 24 10.32 -6.84 -2.81
N ASP A 25 10.88 -7.98 -3.20
CA ASP A 25 11.79 -8.05 -4.33
C ASP A 25 10.96 -8.44 -5.56
N ASP A 26 10.20 -7.47 -6.07
CA ASP A 26 9.27 -7.65 -7.20
C ASP A 26 8.19 -8.70 -6.91
N GLU A 27 7.83 -8.88 -5.66
CA GLU A 27 6.85 -9.89 -5.29
C GLU A 27 5.42 -9.52 -5.66
N ILE A 28 5.04 -8.26 -5.44
CA ILE A 28 3.69 -7.81 -5.74
C ILE A 28 3.70 -6.35 -6.17
N THR A 29 2.97 -6.05 -7.22
CA THR A 29 2.85 -4.69 -7.76
C THR A 29 1.38 -4.29 -7.79
N LEU A 30 1.08 -3.12 -7.22
CA LEU A 30 -0.27 -2.56 -7.20
C LEU A 30 -0.30 -1.29 -8.05
N ASN A 31 -1.19 -1.25 -9.04
CA ASN A 31 -1.46 -0.04 -9.82
C ASN A 31 -2.57 0.72 -9.11
N LEU A 32 -2.18 1.72 -8.30
CA LEU A 32 -3.10 2.40 -7.39
C LEU A 32 -4.19 3.18 -8.11
N ALA A 33 -3.91 3.69 -9.30
CA ALA A 33 -4.94 4.42 -10.06
C ALA A 33 -6.16 3.55 -10.36
N LYS A 34 -5.96 2.25 -10.49
CA LYS A 34 -7.06 1.32 -10.75
C LYS A 34 -7.92 1.02 -9.53
N TYR A 35 -7.40 1.32 -8.34
CA TYR A 35 -8.12 1.09 -7.09
C TYR A 35 -8.91 2.30 -6.62
N GLU A 36 -8.67 3.47 -7.23
CA GLU A 36 -9.39 4.69 -6.84
C GLU A 36 -10.90 4.54 -7.05
N ARG A 37 -11.66 4.99 -6.05
CA ARG A 37 -13.13 4.95 -6.06
C ARG A 37 -13.65 6.31 -5.59
N ASP A 38 -14.96 6.47 -5.58
CA ASP A 38 -15.61 7.69 -5.08
C ASP A 38 -15.57 7.80 -3.56
N GLU A 39 -15.05 6.78 -2.90
CA GLU A 39 -14.82 6.77 -1.46
C GLU A 39 -13.38 6.33 -1.19
N GLU A 40 -12.91 6.57 0.02
CA GLU A 40 -11.57 6.17 0.42
C GLU A 40 -11.43 4.65 0.33
N VAL A 41 -10.29 4.20 -0.18
CA VAL A 41 -9.97 2.78 -0.32
C VAL A 41 -8.73 2.47 0.49
N GLN A 42 -8.77 1.38 1.24
CA GLN A 42 -7.60 0.86 1.93
C GLN A 42 -7.28 -0.52 1.40
N ILE A 43 -6.05 -0.71 0.96
CA ILE A 43 -5.55 -2.00 0.50
C ILE A 43 -4.58 -2.51 1.56
N ASP A 44 -4.87 -3.68 2.12
CA ASP A 44 -3.97 -4.30 3.08
C ASP A 44 -3.01 -5.22 2.34
N VAL A 45 -1.72 -5.05 2.59
CA VAL A 45 -0.70 -5.96 2.09
C VAL A 45 -0.27 -6.80 3.28
N CYS A 46 -0.47 -8.08 3.17
CA CYS A 46 -0.26 -9.02 4.27
C CYS A 46 0.64 -10.17 3.84
N THR A 47 1.04 -10.94 4.82
CA THR A 47 1.81 -12.16 4.57
C THR A 47 1.31 -13.25 5.50
N ASP A 48 1.61 -14.48 5.14
CA ASP A 48 1.30 -15.67 5.95
C ASP A 48 2.60 -16.29 6.48
N ASP A 49 2.49 -17.49 7.01
CA ASP A 49 3.65 -18.21 7.57
C ASP A 49 4.67 -18.60 6.50
N ASP A 50 4.28 -18.60 5.23
CA ASP A 50 5.16 -18.92 4.12
C ASP A 50 5.89 -17.67 3.58
N LYS A 51 5.65 -16.50 4.19
CA LYS A 51 6.29 -15.23 3.83
C LYS A 51 5.93 -14.74 2.44
N ILE A 52 4.78 -15.15 1.93
CA ILE A 52 4.29 -14.72 0.62
C ILE A 52 3.41 -13.48 0.81
N LEU A 53 3.72 -12.42 0.04
CA LEU A 53 2.95 -11.20 0.09
C LEU A 53 1.67 -11.32 -0.72
N ILE A 54 0.57 -10.86 -0.16
CA ILE A 54 -0.71 -10.79 -0.87
C ILE A 54 -1.37 -9.44 -0.65
N ALA A 55 -2.14 -9.00 -1.63
CA ALA A 55 -3.00 -7.83 -1.50
C ALA A 55 -4.36 -8.31 -1.02
N GLY A 56 -4.58 -8.22 0.29
CA GLY A 56 -5.81 -8.68 0.91
C GLY A 56 -5.52 -9.19 2.32
N PRO A 57 -6.57 -9.57 3.05
CA PRO A 57 -6.39 -10.02 4.44
C PRO A 57 -5.62 -11.32 4.52
N SER A 58 -4.70 -11.38 5.45
CA SER A 58 -3.97 -12.59 5.80
C SER A 58 -3.49 -12.46 7.24
N LYS A 59 -2.53 -13.28 7.63
CA LYS A 59 -2.17 -13.45 9.02
C LYS A 59 -1.47 -12.26 9.65
N TYR A 60 -0.58 -11.60 8.89
CA TYR A 60 0.24 -10.51 9.41
C TYR A 60 0.21 -9.31 8.48
N PHE A 61 0.00 -8.13 9.03
CA PHE A 61 0.10 -6.89 8.25
C PHE A 61 1.55 -6.58 7.93
N VAL A 62 1.77 -6.19 6.68
CA VAL A 62 3.07 -5.72 6.20
C VAL A 62 2.96 -4.24 5.84
N ALA A 63 1.90 -3.87 5.17
CA ALA A 63 1.64 -2.49 4.79
C ALA A 63 0.15 -2.26 4.59
N ASN A 64 -0.25 -0.99 4.68
CA ASN A 64 -1.60 -0.57 4.29
C ASN A 64 -1.42 0.58 3.31
N VAL A 65 -2.14 0.53 2.20
CA VAL A 65 -2.15 1.61 1.22
C VAL A 65 -3.51 2.28 1.28
N ILE A 66 -3.52 3.57 1.60
CA ILE A 66 -4.76 4.33 1.74
C ILE A 66 -4.85 5.30 0.57
N ILE A 67 -5.89 5.13 -0.23
CA ILE A 67 -6.14 5.94 -1.42
C ILE A 67 -7.34 6.84 -1.12
N PRO A 68 -7.17 8.17 -1.22
CA PRO A 68 -8.30 9.07 -0.94
C PRO A 68 -9.41 8.92 -1.98
N ALA A 69 -10.60 9.33 -1.60
CA ALA A 69 -11.73 9.36 -2.51
C ALA A 69 -11.39 10.19 -3.75
N ARG A 70 -11.95 9.77 -4.90
CA ARG A 70 -11.76 10.49 -6.15
C ARG A 70 -12.20 11.94 -5.98
N ALA A 71 -11.38 12.87 -6.48
CA ALA A 71 -11.68 14.28 -6.43
C ALA A 71 -12.33 14.73 -7.74
N TYR A 72 -13.15 15.78 -7.66
CA TYR A 72 -13.82 16.37 -8.81
C TYR A 72 -13.58 17.87 -8.82
N ASN A 73 -13.51 18.45 -10.02
CA ASN A 73 -13.37 19.89 -10.14
C ASN A 73 -14.74 20.57 -10.03
N GLU A 74 -14.78 21.90 -10.16
CA GLU A 74 -16.02 22.66 -10.03
C GLU A 74 -17.04 22.32 -11.11
N ALA A 75 -16.59 21.83 -12.26
CA ALA A 75 -17.47 21.42 -13.34
C ALA A 75 -18.00 20.00 -13.15
N GLY A 76 -17.64 19.32 -12.08
CA GLY A 76 -18.07 17.96 -11.81
C GLY A 76 -17.27 16.90 -12.56
N GLU A 77 -16.13 17.28 -13.14
CA GLU A 77 -15.28 16.34 -13.86
C GLU A 77 -14.27 15.72 -12.92
N ALA A 78 -14.01 14.43 -13.07
CA ALA A 78 -13.04 13.73 -12.25
C ALA A 78 -11.64 14.29 -12.47
N ILE A 79 -10.94 14.55 -11.36
CA ILE A 79 -9.55 14.95 -11.39
C ILE A 79 -8.70 13.69 -11.50
N GLU A 80 -7.67 13.76 -12.33
CA GLU A 80 -6.76 12.64 -12.53
C GLU A 80 -6.15 12.17 -11.20
N PHE A 81 -6.03 10.85 -11.05
CA PHE A 81 -5.41 10.26 -9.87
C PHE A 81 -4.02 10.82 -9.63
N SER A 82 -3.70 11.12 -8.37
CA SER A 82 -2.38 11.60 -7.98
C SER A 82 -1.85 10.80 -6.80
N MET A 83 -0.58 10.42 -6.88
CA MET A 83 0.11 9.75 -5.79
C MET A 83 0.31 10.65 -4.56
N GLU A 84 0.20 11.97 -4.72
CA GLU A 84 0.37 12.91 -3.61
C GLU A 84 -0.60 12.66 -2.45
N GLY A 85 -1.81 12.23 -2.75
CA GLY A 85 -2.81 11.96 -1.72
C GLY A 85 -2.74 10.58 -1.09
N VAL A 86 -1.87 9.71 -1.58
CA VAL A 86 -1.76 8.33 -1.09
C VAL A 86 -0.98 8.30 0.22
N THR A 87 -1.44 7.49 1.17
CA THR A 87 -0.73 7.22 2.41
C THR A 87 -0.29 5.76 2.43
N LEU A 88 0.98 5.55 2.70
CA LEU A 88 1.54 4.21 2.86
C LEU A 88 1.88 4.01 4.33
N VAL A 89 1.24 3.05 4.97
CA VAL A 89 1.51 2.68 6.35
C VAL A 89 2.34 1.41 6.33
N LEU A 90 3.50 1.46 6.98
CA LEU A 90 4.42 0.33 7.05
C LEU A 90 4.42 -0.25 8.46
N TRP A 91 4.27 -1.57 8.55
CA TRP A 91 4.34 -2.31 9.80
C TRP A 91 5.69 -3.02 9.90
N ALA A 92 6.21 -3.12 11.11
CA ALA A 92 7.44 -3.88 11.32
C ALA A 92 7.23 -5.33 10.89
N LEU A 93 8.22 -5.85 10.17
CA LEU A 93 8.25 -7.26 9.82
C LEU A 93 8.52 -8.03 11.10
N ILE A 94 7.62 -8.94 11.43
CA ILE A 94 7.72 -9.70 12.66
C ILE A 94 8.61 -10.93 12.46
N ASP A 95 8.62 -11.82 13.41
CA ASP A 95 9.53 -12.96 13.47
C ASP A 95 9.59 -13.78 12.19
N ILE A 96 8.51 -13.79 11.43
CA ILE A 96 8.44 -14.50 10.17
C ILE A 96 9.52 -14.05 9.16
N TYR A 97 9.95 -12.77 9.25
CA TYR A 97 10.99 -12.23 8.37
C TYR A 97 12.34 -12.09 9.05
N THR A 98 12.36 -12.07 10.35
CA THR A 98 13.61 -11.84 11.12
C THR A 98 14.19 -13.12 11.68
N GLU A 99 13.42 -14.16 11.74
CA GLU A 99 13.85 -15.44 12.27
C GLU A 99 14.76 -16.16 11.29
N ALA A 100 15.84 -16.62 11.80
CA ALA A 100 16.82 -17.34 11.00
C ALA A 100 16.34 -18.76 10.67
#